data_11c53799dbc916f4c4718ae1eb4c5e26
#
_entry.id   11c53799dbc916f4c4718ae1eb4c5e26
#
_cell.length_a   1.000
_cell.length_b   1.000
_cell.length_c   1.000
_cell.angle_alpha   90.00
_cell.angle_beta   90.00
_cell.angle_gamma   90.00
#
_symmetry.space_group_name_H-M   'P 1'
#
loop_
_entity.id
_entity.type
_entity.pdbx_description
1 polymer ?
#
loop_
_entity_poly.entity_id
_entity_poly.type
_entity_poly.pdbx_seq_one_letter_code
_entity_poly.pdbx_strand_id
1 'polypeptide(L)'
;MSTSHSFLLIAAAAVCFSACSSDPEPEAAVPSAPPSTKPVVPAEQSPVDPTAKMARAVSTGGKPGAAVDIKYDFRGKPEVGKPIEVKLAFIPNTGVESITAKITDMDGITVAGALNPQFNNVQAGQPYEHTFSLLANRDGIFYVSVEVTTQIGGATTARMYSIPLSVGTTPVRQEKPAQKDDSGQAIEPMKAAES
;
A
#
# COMPACT_ATOMS: atom_id res chain seq x y z
N MET A 1 35.63 32.45 -4.21
CA MET A 1 36.49 31.61 -3.38
C MET A 1 36.00 30.21 -3.55
N SER A 2 36.43 29.59 -4.44
CA SER A 2 37.26 28.52 -4.96
C SER A 2 37.84 27.62 -3.87
N THR A 3 37.43 26.37 -3.82
CA THR A 3 38.25 25.24 -3.40
C THR A 3 37.73 23.95 -4.01
N SER A 4 38.41 23.55 -5.03
CA SER A 4 38.67 22.19 -5.56
C SER A 4 39.37 21.33 -4.52
N HIS A 5 39.13 20.02 -4.52
CA HIS A 5 40.07 18.92 -4.23
C HIS A 5 39.35 17.62 -4.59
N SER A 6 39.74 16.99 -5.59
CA SER A 6 40.85 16.05 -5.91
C SER A 6 40.45 14.59 -5.64
N PHE A 7 40.38 13.89 -6.74
CA PHE A 7 40.87 12.56 -7.10
C PHE A 7 41.30 11.59 -5.98
N LEU A 8 40.76 10.39 -6.00
CA LEU A 8 41.55 9.19 -5.81
C LEU A 8 40.99 8.01 -6.65
N LEU A 9 41.76 7.69 -7.68
CA LEU A 9 41.75 6.46 -8.45
C LEU A 9 42.46 5.37 -7.64
N ILE A 10 41.88 4.19 -7.48
CA ILE A 10 42.66 2.96 -7.20
C ILE A 10 42.13 1.86 -8.10
N ALA A 11 43.10 1.36 -8.89
CA ALA A 11 42.98 0.30 -9.87
C ALA A 11 43.37 -1.07 -9.27
N ALA A 12 42.85 -2.11 -9.91
CA ALA A 12 43.45 -3.45 -10.15
C ALA A 12 43.49 -4.47 -8.99
N ALA A 13 42.93 -5.66 -9.24
CA ALA A 13 43.69 -6.88 -9.49
C ALA A 13 42.76 -8.05 -9.88
N ALA A 14 43.04 -8.60 -11.06
CA ALA A 14 42.54 -9.87 -11.57
C ALA A 14 43.32 -11.01 -10.91
N VAL A 15 42.62 -12.12 -10.54
CA VAL A 15 43.27 -13.43 -10.33
C VAL A 15 42.41 -14.51 -10.98
N CYS A 16 42.94 -15.04 -12.07
CA CYS A 16 42.52 -16.29 -12.69
C CYS A 16 43.04 -17.48 -11.88
N PHE A 17 42.21 -18.46 -11.61
CA PHE A 17 42.67 -19.83 -11.34
C PHE A 17 41.87 -20.83 -12.16
N SER A 18 42.54 -21.35 -13.18
CA SER A 18 42.23 -22.57 -13.89
C SER A 18 42.79 -23.77 -13.12
N ALA A 19 42.02 -24.81 -12.94
CA ALA A 19 42.58 -26.14 -12.69
C ALA A 19 41.61 -27.18 -13.26
N CYS A 20 42.05 -27.80 -14.36
CA CYS A 20 41.58 -29.09 -14.86
C CYS A 20 42.17 -30.22 -14.01
N SER A 21 41.45 -31.30 -13.80
CA SER A 21 41.97 -32.68 -13.65
C SER A 21 40.81 -33.66 -13.85
N SER A 22 40.86 -34.28 -14.95
CA SER A 22 41.01 -35.66 -15.46
C SER A 22 40.40 -36.75 -14.62
N ASP A 23 39.58 -37.56 -15.33
CA ASP A 23 39.06 -38.92 -15.11
C ASP A 23 40.07 -39.94 -14.54
N PRO A 24 39.61 -41.05 -13.93
CA PRO A 24 39.12 -42.17 -14.73
C PRO A 24 37.92 -42.93 -14.19
N GLU A 25 37.15 -43.48 -15.10
CA GLU A 25 36.20 -44.57 -14.97
C GLU A 25 36.84 -45.87 -14.48
N PRO A 26 36.13 -46.70 -13.67
CA PRO A 26 35.73 -48.01 -14.14
C PRO A 26 34.29 -48.45 -13.78
N GLU A 27 33.59 -48.85 -14.79
CA GLU A 27 32.81 -50.05 -15.05
C GLU A 27 32.09 -50.79 -13.89
N ALA A 28 30.80 -50.95 -14.12
CA ALA A 28 29.91 -52.06 -13.80
C ALA A 28 29.59 -52.43 -12.35
N ALA A 29 28.37 -52.11 -11.94
CA ALA A 29 27.44 -53.06 -11.33
C ALA A 29 26.01 -52.49 -11.33
N VAL A 30 25.12 -53.15 -12.07
CA VAL A 30 23.68 -52.96 -11.96
C VAL A 30 23.22 -53.66 -10.71
N PRO A 31 22.55 -53.01 -9.77
CA PRO A 31 21.38 -53.60 -9.14
C PRO A 31 20.21 -52.62 -8.99
N SER A 32 19.05 -53.18 -9.36
CA SER A 32 17.71 -52.97 -8.82
C SER A 32 17.29 -51.56 -8.43
N ALA A 33 16.39 -51.02 -9.25
CA ALA A 33 15.64 -49.80 -8.97
C ALA A 33 14.93 -49.86 -7.59
N PRO A 34 15.13 -48.86 -6.71
CA PRO A 34 14.22 -48.62 -5.61
C PRO A 34 13.00 -47.82 -6.12
N PRO A 35 11.82 -47.95 -5.46
CA PRO A 35 10.59 -47.34 -5.91
C PRO A 35 10.71 -45.83 -6.00
N SER A 36 10.26 -45.29 -7.12
CA SER A 36 10.12 -43.84 -7.36
C SER A 36 9.25 -43.21 -6.25
N THR A 37 9.87 -42.71 -5.25
CA THR A 37 9.29 -41.66 -4.41
C THR A 37 9.28 -40.40 -5.26
N LYS A 38 8.10 -40.02 -5.75
CA LYS A 38 7.86 -38.70 -6.36
C LYS A 38 8.42 -37.66 -5.40
N PRO A 39 9.29 -36.73 -5.86
CA PRO A 39 9.69 -35.60 -5.03
C PRO A 39 8.40 -34.86 -4.69
N VAL A 40 8.07 -34.80 -3.41
CA VAL A 40 7.12 -33.83 -2.90
C VAL A 40 7.81 -32.47 -3.07
N VAL A 41 7.49 -31.80 -4.16
CA VAL A 41 7.84 -30.39 -4.35
C VAL A 41 7.18 -29.66 -3.17
N PRO A 42 7.96 -29.02 -2.29
CA PRO A 42 7.38 -28.16 -1.27
C PRO A 42 6.53 -27.15 -2.03
N ALA A 43 5.24 -27.04 -1.68
CA ALA A 43 4.37 -26.02 -2.23
C ALA A 43 5.08 -24.68 -1.99
N GLU A 44 5.52 -24.03 -3.07
CA GLU A 44 6.02 -22.66 -3.04
C GLU A 44 4.93 -21.85 -2.35
N GLN A 45 5.21 -21.44 -1.12
CA GLN A 45 4.35 -20.50 -0.41
C GLN A 45 4.37 -19.23 -1.23
N SER A 46 3.28 -19.00 -1.98
CA SER A 46 3.07 -17.73 -2.69
C SER A 46 3.35 -16.60 -1.70
N PRO A 47 4.16 -15.61 -2.09
CA PRO A 47 4.50 -14.50 -1.19
C PRO A 47 3.20 -13.88 -0.67
N VAL A 48 3.01 -13.94 0.64
CA VAL A 48 1.83 -13.39 1.31
C VAL A 48 1.86 -11.89 1.08
N ASP A 49 0.90 -11.35 0.32
CA ASP A 49 0.76 -9.90 0.11
C ASP A 49 0.56 -9.22 1.48
N PRO A 50 1.52 -8.42 1.96
CA PRO A 50 1.42 -7.78 3.28
C PRO A 50 0.25 -6.79 3.35
N THR A 51 -0.29 -6.39 2.20
CA THR A 51 -1.41 -5.44 2.11
C THR A 51 -2.76 -6.11 1.88
N ALA A 52 -2.84 -7.44 1.88
CA ALA A 52 -4.07 -8.19 1.57
C ALA A 52 -5.24 -7.87 2.51
N LYS A 53 -4.94 -7.52 3.78
CA LYS A 53 -5.95 -7.19 4.80
C LYS A 53 -6.23 -5.69 4.93
N MET A 54 -5.50 -4.84 4.20
CA MET A 54 -5.66 -3.39 4.27
C MET A 54 -6.86 -2.93 3.45
N ALA A 55 -7.58 -1.93 3.93
CA ALA A 55 -8.65 -1.26 3.19
C ALA A 55 -8.05 -0.37 2.09
N ARG A 56 -8.81 -0.15 1.00
CA ARG A 56 -8.40 0.75 -0.08
C ARG A 56 -8.90 2.16 0.18
N ALA A 57 -8.03 3.15 0.03
CA ALA A 57 -8.41 4.56 0.06
C ALA A 57 -9.21 4.95 -1.20
N VAL A 58 -10.14 5.88 -1.04
CA VAL A 58 -10.98 6.35 -2.15
C VAL A 58 -10.28 7.51 -2.85
N SER A 59 -10.09 7.41 -4.17
CA SER A 59 -9.57 8.55 -4.94
C SER A 59 -10.70 9.55 -5.20
N THR A 60 -10.45 10.80 -4.87
CA THR A 60 -11.36 11.91 -5.13
C THR A 60 -11.01 12.53 -6.49
N GLY A 61 -11.73 12.16 -7.53
CA GLY A 61 -11.60 12.75 -8.86
C GLY A 61 -11.53 11.72 -9.99
N GLY A 62 -12.30 11.98 -11.05
CA GLY A 62 -12.37 11.16 -12.27
C GLY A 62 -11.26 11.41 -13.29
N LYS A 63 -10.33 12.33 -13.01
CA LYS A 63 -9.24 12.67 -13.95
C LYS A 63 -8.05 11.70 -13.78
N PRO A 64 -7.35 11.38 -14.88
CA PRO A 64 -6.06 10.70 -14.80
C PRO A 64 -5.11 11.48 -13.88
N GLY A 65 -4.43 10.79 -12.99
CA GLY A 65 -3.49 11.37 -12.05
C GLY A 65 -2.41 10.36 -11.69
N ALA A 66 -1.75 10.56 -10.56
CA ALA A 66 -0.73 9.63 -10.10
C ALA A 66 -1.22 8.17 -10.13
N ALA A 67 -0.47 7.32 -10.85
CA ALA A 67 -0.80 5.90 -11.04
C ALA A 67 -0.36 5.08 -9.82
N VAL A 68 -0.92 5.41 -8.66
CA VAL A 68 -0.62 4.77 -7.37
C VAL A 68 -1.93 4.40 -6.71
N ASP A 69 -2.04 3.18 -6.20
CA ASP A 69 -3.12 2.77 -5.30
C ASP A 69 -2.67 2.98 -3.86
N ILE A 70 -3.58 3.41 -2.98
CA ILE A 70 -3.31 3.52 -1.56
C ILE A 70 -4.18 2.52 -0.81
N LYS A 71 -3.54 1.74 0.05
CA LYS A 71 -4.22 0.93 1.06
C LYS A 71 -3.86 1.45 2.46
N TYR A 72 -4.78 1.24 3.42
CA TYR A 72 -4.58 1.70 4.80
C TYR A 72 -5.10 0.69 5.81
N ASP A 73 -4.55 0.75 7.02
CA ASP A 73 -4.99 -0.03 8.16
C ASP A 73 -4.88 0.80 9.43
N PHE A 74 -5.87 0.69 10.32
CA PHE A 74 -5.89 1.32 11.63
C PHE A 74 -5.46 0.31 12.68
N ARG A 75 -4.40 0.60 13.42
CA ARG A 75 -3.93 -0.26 14.50
C ARG A 75 -4.73 -0.02 15.77
N GLY A 76 -5.93 -0.58 15.80
CA GLY A 76 -6.87 -0.49 16.89
C GLY A 76 -8.18 0.18 16.51
N LYS A 77 -9.04 0.39 17.51
CA LYS A 77 -10.32 1.07 17.34
C LYS A 77 -10.16 2.58 17.57
N PRO A 78 -10.62 3.42 16.62
CA PRO A 78 -10.59 4.87 16.82
C PRO A 78 -11.50 5.32 17.96
N GLU A 79 -10.95 6.02 18.95
CA GLU A 79 -11.67 6.56 20.09
C GLU A 79 -11.29 8.03 20.30
N VAL A 80 -12.24 8.82 20.81
CA VAL A 80 -12.00 10.24 21.12
C VAL A 80 -10.90 10.40 22.16
N GLY A 81 -9.98 11.32 21.92
CA GLY A 81 -8.90 11.65 22.85
C GLY A 81 -7.80 10.58 22.94
N LYS A 82 -7.87 9.51 22.14
CA LYS A 82 -6.82 8.48 22.10
C LYS A 82 -6.11 8.50 20.73
N PRO A 83 -4.77 8.54 20.72
CA PRO A 83 -4.02 8.44 19.49
C PRO A 83 -4.17 7.04 18.89
N ILE A 84 -4.37 6.98 17.58
CA ILE A 84 -4.41 5.73 16.80
C ILE A 84 -3.33 5.76 15.73
N GLU A 85 -2.61 4.67 15.58
CA GLU A 85 -1.63 4.50 14.52
C GLU A 85 -2.32 4.09 13.22
N VAL A 86 -1.92 4.74 12.13
CA VAL A 86 -2.40 4.45 10.78
C VAL A 86 -1.23 4.00 9.93
N LYS A 87 -1.36 2.83 9.34
CA LYS A 87 -0.41 2.30 8.37
C LYS A 87 -0.94 2.55 6.97
N LEU A 88 -0.13 3.17 6.11
CA LEU A 88 -0.38 3.35 4.68
C LEU A 88 0.53 2.44 3.88
N ALA A 89 0.03 1.97 2.74
CA ALA A 89 0.81 1.31 1.71
C ALA A 89 0.52 1.99 0.37
N PHE A 90 1.55 2.56 -0.23
CA PHE A 90 1.51 3.13 -1.58
C PHE A 90 1.94 2.04 -2.55
N ILE A 91 1.06 1.69 -3.49
CA ILE A 91 1.29 0.61 -4.47
C ILE A 91 1.26 1.25 -5.86
N PRO A 92 2.41 1.52 -6.46
CA PRO A 92 2.48 2.11 -7.79
C PRO A 92 2.08 1.08 -8.86
N ASN A 93 1.28 1.49 -9.83
CA ASN A 93 0.85 0.63 -10.94
C ASN A 93 1.91 0.56 -12.05
N THR A 94 2.86 1.50 -12.06
CA THR A 94 4.01 1.57 -12.95
C THR A 94 5.24 1.98 -12.17
N GLY A 95 6.45 1.66 -12.68
CA GLY A 95 7.68 2.19 -12.11
C GLY A 95 7.73 3.72 -12.24
N VAL A 96 8.08 4.41 -11.16
CA VAL A 96 8.21 5.88 -11.12
C VAL A 96 9.53 6.28 -10.44
N GLU A 97 10.06 7.45 -10.80
CA GLU A 97 11.30 7.97 -10.20
C GLU A 97 11.12 8.28 -8.71
N SER A 98 9.97 8.86 -8.37
CA SER A 98 9.63 9.15 -6.98
C SER A 98 8.13 9.17 -6.73
N ILE A 99 7.75 8.86 -5.49
CA ILE A 99 6.45 9.12 -4.90
C ILE A 99 6.67 10.06 -3.73
N THR A 100 5.93 11.17 -3.71
CA THR A 100 5.83 12.05 -2.55
C THR A 100 4.38 12.09 -2.12
N ALA A 101 4.12 11.95 -0.83
CA ALA A 101 2.77 12.11 -0.31
C ALA A 101 2.73 13.28 0.67
N LYS A 102 1.57 13.94 0.75
CA LYS A 102 1.26 14.95 1.74
C LYS A 102 -0.02 14.55 2.46
N ILE A 103 0.09 14.30 3.77
CA ILE A 103 -1.02 13.95 4.64
C ILE A 103 -1.49 15.22 5.31
N THR A 104 -2.79 15.52 5.19
CA THR A 104 -3.37 16.75 5.72
C THR A 104 -4.46 16.41 6.72
N ASP A 105 -4.42 17.08 7.87
CA ASP A 105 -5.48 17.05 8.88
C ASP A 105 -6.74 17.77 8.40
N MET A 106 -7.81 17.57 9.15
CA MET A 106 -9.06 18.31 8.98
C MET A 106 -9.67 18.65 10.34
N ASP A 107 -10.67 19.50 10.33
CA ASP A 107 -11.35 19.91 11.57
C ASP A 107 -11.82 18.71 12.40
N GLY A 108 -11.41 18.67 13.66
CA GLY A 108 -11.72 17.60 14.61
C GLY A 108 -10.74 16.43 14.63
N ILE A 109 -9.68 16.45 13.79
CA ILE A 109 -8.59 15.46 13.81
C ILE A 109 -7.25 16.18 13.83
N THR A 110 -6.35 15.71 14.67
CA THR A 110 -4.94 16.12 14.65
C THR A 110 -4.09 14.97 14.11
N VAL A 111 -3.25 15.26 13.13
CA VAL A 111 -2.31 14.30 12.54
C VAL A 111 -0.92 14.55 13.10
N ALA A 112 -0.20 13.51 13.48
CA ALA A 112 1.14 13.59 14.02
C ALA A 112 2.07 12.55 13.38
N GLY A 113 3.36 12.88 13.28
CA GLY A 113 4.40 12.05 12.67
C GLY A 113 4.97 12.67 11.40
N ALA A 114 5.57 11.85 10.54
CA ALA A 114 6.10 12.30 9.26
C ALA A 114 4.95 12.45 8.25
N LEU A 115 4.50 13.67 8.00
CA LEU A 115 3.32 13.94 7.16
C LEU A 115 3.66 14.05 5.66
N ASN A 116 4.93 14.04 5.30
CA ASN A 116 5.39 14.17 3.92
C ASN A 116 6.37 13.04 3.56
N PRO A 117 5.94 11.76 3.52
CA PRO A 117 6.81 10.67 3.13
C PRO A 117 7.22 10.79 1.66
N GLN A 118 8.47 10.39 1.37
CA GLN A 118 9.03 10.35 0.02
C GLN A 118 9.72 9.02 -0.21
N PHE A 119 9.48 8.43 -1.38
CA PHE A 119 10.10 7.20 -1.84
C PHE A 119 10.75 7.45 -3.21
N ASN A 120 11.95 6.94 -3.42
CA ASN A 120 12.70 7.09 -4.67
C ASN A 120 12.95 5.72 -5.30
N ASN A 121 13.15 5.70 -6.63
CA ASN A 121 13.39 4.47 -7.41
C ASN A 121 12.29 3.42 -7.19
N VAL A 122 11.06 3.85 -7.34
CA VAL A 122 9.87 3.09 -6.98
C VAL A 122 9.51 2.08 -8.07
N GLN A 123 9.34 0.82 -7.69
CA GLN A 123 9.03 -0.28 -8.60
C GLN A 123 7.51 -0.55 -8.64
N ALA A 124 7.01 -0.90 -9.83
CA ALA A 124 5.61 -1.25 -10.02
C ALA A 124 5.19 -2.44 -9.15
N GLY A 125 4.01 -2.37 -8.56
CA GLY A 125 3.41 -3.45 -7.77
C GLY A 125 4.01 -3.65 -6.38
N GLN A 126 5.10 -2.96 -6.03
CA GLN A 126 5.71 -3.08 -4.72
C GLN A 126 5.05 -2.14 -3.70
N PRO A 127 4.63 -2.61 -2.52
CA PRO A 127 4.08 -1.73 -1.50
C PRO A 127 5.18 -0.95 -0.77
N TYR A 128 5.01 0.37 -0.68
CA TYR A 128 5.85 1.30 0.09
C TYR A 128 5.07 1.74 1.32
N GLU A 129 5.53 1.31 2.48
CA GLU A 129 4.80 1.50 3.73
C GLU A 129 5.19 2.79 4.45
N HIS A 130 4.22 3.42 5.07
CA HIS A 130 4.39 4.60 5.90
C HIS A 130 3.43 4.55 7.08
N THR A 131 3.84 5.07 8.23
CA THR A 131 3.06 5.09 9.46
C THR A 131 3.00 6.48 10.04
N PHE A 132 1.81 6.89 10.48
CA PHE A 132 1.57 8.14 11.19
C PHE A 132 0.48 7.95 12.26
N SER A 133 0.23 8.94 13.08
CA SER A 133 -0.77 8.87 14.15
C SER A 133 -1.89 9.87 13.94
N LEU A 134 -3.11 9.50 14.32
CA LEU A 134 -4.29 10.36 14.36
C LEU A 134 -4.81 10.48 15.78
N LEU A 135 -5.28 11.66 16.13
CA LEU A 135 -6.00 11.95 17.36
C LEU A 135 -7.31 12.64 17.01
N ALA A 136 -8.43 12.00 17.29
CA ALA A 136 -9.76 12.61 17.10
C ALA A 136 -10.20 13.34 18.36
N ASN A 137 -10.70 14.57 18.20
CA ASN A 137 -11.15 15.44 19.30
C ASN A 137 -12.64 15.27 19.62
N ARG A 138 -13.37 14.58 18.75
CA ARG A 138 -14.83 14.33 18.90
C ARG A 138 -15.24 13.06 18.17
N ASP A 139 -16.43 12.55 18.49
CA ASP A 139 -17.06 11.47 17.74
C ASP A 139 -17.49 11.93 16.34
N GLY A 140 -17.55 11.00 15.41
CA GLY A 140 -18.05 11.26 14.07
C GLY A 140 -17.34 10.48 12.99
N ILE A 141 -17.67 10.85 11.74
CA ILE A 141 -17.01 10.34 10.54
C ILE A 141 -16.14 11.45 9.99
N PHE A 142 -14.87 11.15 9.81
CA PHE A 142 -13.86 12.06 9.30
C PHE A 142 -13.21 11.50 8.05
N TYR A 143 -12.53 12.37 7.29
CA TYR A 143 -11.81 12.00 6.09
C TYR A 143 -10.42 12.60 6.12
N VAL A 144 -9.40 11.77 6.24
CA VAL A 144 -8.01 12.21 6.16
C VAL A 144 -7.62 12.30 4.68
N SER A 145 -7.14 13.46 4.25
CA SER A 145 -6.71 13.68 2.87
C SER A 145 -5.24 13.33 2.68
N VAL A 146 -4.96 12.57 1.62
CA VAL A 146 -3.61 12.20 1.21
C VAL A 146 -3.42 12.61 -0.26
N GLU A 147 -2.63 13.64 -0.49
CA GLU A 147 -2.19 14.03 -1.83
C GLU A 147 -0.96 13.22 -2.20
N VAL A 148 -1.01 12.52 -3.31
CA VAL A 148 0.12 11.74 -3.84
C VAL A 148 0.58 12.35 -5.14
N THR A 149 1.87 12.64 -5.21
CA THR A 149 2.56 13.15 -6.40
C THR A 149 3.58 12.11 -6.86
N THR A 150 3.57 11.81 -8.16
CA THR A 150 4.57 10.92 -8.79
C THR A 150 5.34 11.68 -9.84
N GLN A 151 6.61 11.31 -10.03
CA GLN A 151 7.50 11.85 -11.04
C GLN A 151 7.98 10.75 -11.98
N ILE A 152 7.84 10.99 -13.29
CA ILE A 152 8.29 10.09 -14.36
C ILE A 152 8.86 10.93 -15.50
N GLY A 153 10.14 10.76 -15.86
CA GLY A 153 10.75 11.46 -16.99
C GLY A 153 10.66 12.98 -16.91
N GLY A 154 10.73 13.53 -15.70
CA GLY A 154 10.54 14.97 -15.45
C GLY A 154 9.08 15.44 -15.44
N ALA A 155 8.13 14.60 -15.81
CA ALA A 155 6.70 14.90 -15.70
C ALA A 155 6.18 14.60 -14.29
N THR A 156 5.35 15.50 -13.76
CA THR A 156 4.74 15.36 -12.43
C THR A 156 3.24 15.17 -12.56
N THR A 157 2.70 14.16 -11.90
CA THR A 157 1.25 13.94 -11.80
C THR A 157 0.84 13.78 -10.34
N ALA A 158 -0.32 14.34 -9.98
CA ALA A 158 -0.85 14.29 -8.63
C ALA A 158 -2.25 13.68 -8.58
N ARG A 159 -2.56 13.03 -7.45
CA ARG A 159 -3.90 12.52 -7.15
C ARG A 159 -4.20 12.66 -5.68
N MET A 160 -5.44 13.03 -5.37
CA MET A 160 -5.96 13.12 -4.01
C MET A 160 -6.69 11.84 -3.62
N TYR A 161 -6.45 11.38 -2.39
CA TYR A 161 -7.13 10.25 -1.78
C TYR A 161 -7.78 10.65 -0.47
N SER A 162 -8.83 9.93 -0.11
CA SER A 162 -9.57 10.13 1.13
C SER A 162 -9.62 8.84 1.92
N ILE A 163 -9.24 8.91 3.18
CA ILE A 163 -9.26 7.79 4.12
C ILE A 163 -10.39 8.05 5.12
N PRO A 164 -11.48 7.29 5.08
CA PRO A 164 -12.57 7.44 6.02
C PRO A 164 -12.17 6.92 7.40
N LEU A 165 -12.45 7.69 8.45
CA LEU A 165 -12.22 7.35 9.85
C LEU A 165 -13.53 7.52 10.62
N SER A 166 -14.05 6.43 11.20
CA SER A 166 -15.21 6.47 12.08
C SER A 166 -14.73 6.39 13.54
N VAL A 167 -15.04 7.41 14.32
CA VAL A 167 -14.62 7.56 15.72
C VAL A 167 -15.85 7.45 16.63
N GLY A 168 -15.73 6.66 17.71
CA GLY A 168 -16.81 6.46 18.67
C GLY A 168 -17.86 5.45 18.22
N THR A 169 -19.04 5.58 18.78
CA THR A 169 -20.17 4.72 18.43
C THR A 169 -20.70 5.14 17.07
N THR A 170 -20.58 4.28 16.07
CA THR A 170 -21.22 4.51 14.76
C THR A 170 -22.69 4.82 15.02
N PRO A 171 -23.23 5.97 14.59
CA PRO A 171 -24.65 6.22 14.72
C PRO A 171 -25.35 5.08 14.00
N VAL A 172 -26.09 4.27 14.75
CA VAL A 172 -27.02 3.31 14.17
C VAL A 172 -27.88 4.15 13.24
N ARG A 173 -27.80 3.88 11.93
CA ARG A 173 -28.69 4.49 10.96
C ARG A 173 -30.09 4.17 11.45
N GLN A 174 -30.70 5.15 12.12
CA GLN A 174 -32.11 5.03 12.46
C GLN A 174 -32.83 4.90 11.12
N GLU A 175 -33.29 3.70 10.82
CA GLU A 175 -34.22 3.52 9.72
C GLU A 175 -35.35 4.49 10.00
N LYS A 176 -35.44 5.52 9.14
CA LYS A 176 -36.55 6.47 9.21
C LYS A 176 -37.79 5.62 9.22
N PRO A 177 -38.66 5.73 10.27
CA PRO A 177 -39.87 4.94 10.33
C PRO A 177 -40.57 5.05 8.98
N ALA A 178 -40.97 3.92 8.41
CA ALA A 178 -41.64 3.90 7.11
C ALA A 178 -42.80 4.90 7.22
N GLN A 179 -42.79 5.93 6.39
CA GLN A 179 -43.89 6.90 6.32
C GLN A 179 -45.12 6.12 5.91
N LYS A 180 -46.12 6.06 6.80
CA LYS A 180 -47.40 5.47 6.51
C LYS A 180 -48.31 6.57 5.98
N ASP A 181 -49.11 6.23 4.96
CA ASP A 181 -50.18 7.10 4.50
C ASP A 181 -51.32 7.18 5.55
N ASP A 182 -52.31 8.03 5.33
CA ASP A 182 -53.44 8.19 6.21
C ASP A 182 -54.29 6.92 6.35
N SER A 183 -54.05 5.90 5.53
CA SER A 183 -54.68 4.57 5.59
C SER A 183 -53.83 3.53 6.31
N GLY A 184 -52.64 3.90 6.78
CA GLY A 184 -51.71 3.02 7.53
C GLY A 184 -50.84 2.12 6.67
N GLN A 185 -50.83 2.29 5.32
CA GLN A 185 -49.99 1.54 4.42
C GLN A 185 -48.57 2.17 4.34
N ALA A 186 -47.54 1.30 4.30
CA ALA A 186 -46.18 1.74 4.12
C ALA A 186 -45.99 2.29 2.70
N ILE A 187 -45.49 3.54 2.58
CA ILE A 187 -45.14 4.16 1.31
C ILE A 187 -43.80 3.59 0.87
N GLU A 188 -43.78 2.75 -0.17
CA GLU A 188 -42.52 2.35 -0.81
C GLU A 188 -41.98 3.50 -1.68
N PRO A 189 -40.70 3.89 -1.49
CA PRO A 189 -40.10 4.90 -2.36
C PRO A 189 -40.01 4.35 -3.79
N MET A 190 -40.61 5.08 -4.74
CA MET A 190 -40.54 4.76 -6.16
C MET A 190 -39.05 4.75 -6.56
N LYS A 191 -38.56 3.61 -7.11
CA LYS A 191 -37.28 3.55 -7.79
C LYS A 191 -37.38 4.44 -9.02
N ALA A 192 -36.51 5.45 -9.10
CA ALA A 192 -36.33 6.22 -10.32
C ALA A 192 -35.91 5.27 -11.43
N ALA A 193 -36.71 5.22 -12.52
CA ALA A 193 -36.30 4.51 -13.72
C ALA A 193 -35.14 5.26 -14.36
N GLU A 194 -33.99 4.63 -14.40
CA GLU A 194 -32.85 5.09 -15.20
C GLU A 194 -33.24 4.96 -16.67
N SER A 195 -33.25 6.11 -17.35
CA SER A 195 -33.34 6.19 -18.84
C SER A 195 -31.96 6.36 -19.42
#